data_34ea1755679ccbf6b4b9fa13e23097c9
#
_entry.id   34ea1755679ccbf6b4b9fa13e23097c9
#
_cell.length_a   1.000
_cell.length_b   1.000
_cell.length_c   1.000
_cell.angle_alpha   90.00
_cell.angle_beta   90.00
_cell.angle_gamma   90.00
#
_symmetry.space_group_name_H-M   'P 1'
#
loop_
_entity.id
_entity.type
_entity.pdbx_description
1 polymer ?
#
loop_
_entity_poly.entity_id
_entity_poly.type
_entity_poly.pdbx_seq_one_letter_code
_entity_poly.pdbx_strand_id
1 'polypeptide(L)'
;YLRRGDDTRSISEEIFIGDLTSQKVEEIFQTETKEDEPIGSDPVSGDSIWLKKGPYGYYVQIGDTKKRKGIPKGFLLSDVNLDYALKLLSLPREVGTHPESGEIIFADYGRYGPYLKCGKINASLRGQETPLDIELSKALELLKNRNKRSSELRNIGSHPDTGEDLLIKDGRYGPYL
;
A
#
# COMPACT_ATOMS: atom_id res chain seq x y z
N TYR A 1 -17.42 7.25 12.44
CA TYR A 1 -17.45 6.08 13.33
C TYR A 1 -18.67 6.12 14.23
N LEU A 2 -19.14 4.94 14.64
CA LEU A 2 -20.17 4.75 15.67
C LEU A 2 -19.49 4.33 16.96
N ARG A 3 -20.00 4.80 18.10
CA ARG A 3 -19.52 4.40 19.42
C ARG A 3 -20.69 3.97 20.30
N ARG A 4 -20.53 2.80 20.95
CA ARG A 4 -21.46 2.27 21.94
C ARG A 4 -20.66 1.80 23.16
N GLY A 5 -20.65 2.62 24.23
CA GLY A 5 -19.75 2.39 25.37
C GLY A 5 -18.30 2.47 24.96
N ASP A 6 -17.53 1.39 25.17
CA ASP A 6 -16.13 1.28 24.77
C ASP A 6 -15.95 0.67 23.38
N ASP A 7 -17.02 0.16 22.76
CA ASP A 7 -16.97 -0.40 21.41
C ASP A 7 -17.12 0.72 20.36
N THR A 8 -16.18 0.75 19.40
CA THR A 8 -16.15 1.73 18.32
C THR A 8 -16.09 1.02 16.98
N ARG A 9 -17.05 1.33 16.08
CA ARG A 9 -17.13 0.77 14.73
C ARG A 9 -16.95 1.85 13.68
N SER A 10 -16.17 1.57 12.64
CA SER A 10 -16.06 2.43 11.48
C SER A 10 -17.32 2.33 10.64
N ILE A 11 -17.79 3.45 10.12
CA ILE A 11 -18.86 3.52 9.12
C ILE A 11 -18.19 3.54 7.75
N SER A 12 -18.68 2.74 6.80
CA SER A 12 -18.26 2.83 5.40
C SER A 12 -18.57 4.22 4.86
N GLU A 13 -17.68 4.76 4.03
CA GLU A 13 -17.87 6.07 3.36
C GLU A 13 -19.09 6.09 2.43
N GLU A 14 -19.59 4.90 2.05
CA GLU A 14 -20.80 4.73 1.22
C GLU A 14 -22.10 4.91 2.00
N ILE A 15 -22.06 4.90 3.34
CA ILE A 15 -23.22 5.08 4.19
C ILE A 15 -23.34 6.56 4.57
N PHE A 16 -24.35 7.24 4.00
CA PHE A 16 -24.67 8.60 4.43
C PHE A 16 -25.17 8.59 5.89
N ILE A 17 -24.67 9.53 6.69
CA ILE A 17 -25.04 9.65 8.12
C ILE A 17 -26.56 9.77 8.29
N GLY A 18 -27.26 10.40 7.32
CA GLY A 18 -28.73 10.52 7.31
C GLY A 18 -29.49 9.20 7.14
N ASP A 19 -28.83 8.17 6.60
CA ASP A 19 -29.43 6.85 6.36
C ASP A 19 -29.18 5.87 7.52
N LEU A 20 -28.51 6.32 8.58
CA LEU A 20 -28.24 5.52 9.77
C LEU A 20 -29.50 5.41 10.63
N THR A 21 -30.29 4.35 10.39
CA THR A 21 -31.39 3.96 11.28
C THR A 21 -30.84 3.17 12.48
N SER A 22 -31.61 3.13 13.58
CA SER A 22 -31.24 2.32 14.76
C SER A 22 -31.00 0.85 14.40
N GLN A 23 -31.77 0.32 13.44
CA GLN A 23 -31.62 -1.05 12.95
C GLN A 23 -30.28 -1.25 12.21
N LYS A 24 -29.91 -0.31 11.36
CA LYS A 24 -28.65 -0.36 10.61
C LYS A 24 -27.42 -0.18 11.52
N VAL A 25 -27.58 0.64 12.57
CA VAL A 25 -26.56 0.77 13.63
C VAL A 25 -26.40 -0.56 14.38
N GLU A 26 -27.50 -1.21 14.73
CA GLU A 26 -27.47 -2.51 15.41
C GLU A 26 -26.83 -3.58 14.52
N GLU A 27 -27.16 -3.64 13.22
CA GLU A 27 -26.51 -4.52 12.25
C GLU A 27 -24.99 -4.31 12.18
N ILE A 28 -24.52 -3.05 12.19
CA ILE A 28 -23.08 -2.73 12.20
C ILE A 28 -22.40 -3.23 13.47
N PHE A 29 -23.08 -3.16 14.63
CA PHE A 29 -22.54 -3.69 15.89
C PHE A 29 -22.69 -5.20 16.01
N GLN A 30 -23.71 -5.80 15.38
CA GLN A 30 -23.94 -7.26 15.36
C GLN A 30 -23.12 -7.97 14.29
N THR A 31 -22.63 -7.25 13.26
CA THR A 31 -21.67 -7.84 12.34
C THR A 31 -20.43 -8.17 13.17
N GLU A 32 -20.38 -9.40 13.67
CA GLU A 32 -19.18 -9.96 14.26
C GLU A 32 -18.06 -9.74 13.25
N THR A 33 -17.11 -8.91 13.60
CA THR A 33 -15.87 -8.89 12.87
C THR A 33 -15.34 -10.31 13.01
N LYS A 34 -15.06 -10.98 11.90
CA LYS A 34 -14.40 -12.29 11.88
C LYS A 34 -12.98 -12.24 12.49
N GLU A 35 -12.84 -11.43 13.56
CA GLU A 35 -11.56 -11.15 14.22
C GLU A 35 -11.08 -12.37 15.01
N ASP A 36 -12.01 -13.25 15.40
CA ASP A 36 -11.73 -14.44 16.21
C ASP A 36 -11.78 -15.75 15.40
N GLU A 37 -12.08 -15.68 14.10
CA GLU A 37 -12.02 -16.84 13.22
C GLU A 37 -10.87 -16.74 12.23
N PRO A 38 -10.10 -17.83 12.01
CA PRO A 38 -9.07 -17.83 10.99
C PRO A 38 -9.70 -17.77 9.59
N ILE A 39 -9.14 -16.95 8.71
CA ILE A 39 -9.55 -16.87 7.30
C ILE A 39 -9.33 -18.22 6.59
N GLY A 40 -8.34 -18.98 7.06
CA GLY A 40 -7.94 -20.27 6.53
C GLY A 40 -6.57 -20.67 7.05
N SER A 41 -5.90 -21.62 6.41
CA SER A 41 -4.56 -22.08 6.77
C SER A 41 -3.60 -21.92 5.61
N ASP A 42 -2.35 -21.60 5.91
CA ASP A 42 -1.27 -21.58 4.93
C ASP A 42 -1.00 -23.01 4.42
N PRO A 43 -1.10 -23.25 3.12
CA PRO A 43 -0.90 -24.59 2.54
C PRO A 43 0.53 -25.12 2.71
N VAL A 44 1.51 -24.25 3.01
CA VAL A 44 2.92 -24.64 3.16
C VAL A 44 3.25 -24.97 4.61
N SER A 45 2.89 -24.12 5.55
CA SER A 45 3.20 -24.30 6.98
C SER A 45 2.10 -25.01 7.76
N GLY A 46 0.85 -24.98 7.27
CA GLY A 46 -0.33 -25.45 7.99
C GLY A 46 -0.84 -24.48 9.06
N ASP A 47 -0.16 -23.35 9.26
CA ASP A 47 -0.53 -22.36 10.26
C ASP A 47 -1.80 -21.61 9.87
N SER A 48 -2.63 -21.29 10.86
CA SER A 48 -3.85 -20.49 10.65
C SER A 48 -3.52 -19.05 10.29
N ILE A 49 -4.26 -18.50 9.34
CA ILE A 49 -4.17 -17.09 8.93
C ILE A 49 -5.32 -16.32 9.53
N TRP A 50 -4.99 -15.26 10.25
CA TRP A 50 -5.92 -14.44 11.01
C TRP A 50 -6.05 -13.05 10.41
N LEU A 51 -7.27 -12.52 10.40
CA LEU A 51 -7.54 -11.11 10.20
C LEU A 51 -7.67 -10.45 11.58
N LYS A 52 -6.78 -9.51 11.88
CA LYS A 52 -6.76 -8.81 13.18
C LYS A 52 -6.83 -7.30 13.00
N LYS A 53 -7.35 -6.62 14.01
CA LYS A 53 -7.37 -5.16 14.05
C LYS A 53 -6.22 -4.63 14.91
N GLY A 54 -5.48 -3.67 14.38
CA GLY A 54 -4.38 -3.03 15.09
C GLY A 54 -4.52 -1.50 15.14
N PRO A 55 -3.59 -0.81 15.80
CA PRO A 55 -3.63 0.66 15.94
C PRO A 55 -3.64 1.41 14.61
N TYR A 56 -3.10 0.79 13.55
CA TYR A 56 -2.98 1.37 12.21
C TYR A 56 -3.98 0.82 11.20
N GLY A 57 -4.95 0.02 11.64
CA GLY A 57 -5.95 -0.62 10.80
C GLY A 57 -5.87 -2.14 10.83
N TYR A 58 -6.61 -2.77 9.93
CA TYR A 58 -6.64 -4.22 9.82
C TYR A 58 -5.38 -4.78 9.19
N TYR A 59 -4.98 -5.97 9.63
CA TYR A 59 -3.83 -6.71 9.10
C TYR A 59 -4.09 -8.21 9.10
N VAL A 60 -3.43 -8.93 8.21
CA VAL A 60 -3.39 -10.39 8.20
C VAL A 60 -2.12 -10.87 8.89
N GLN A 61 -2.22 -11.96 9.64
CA GLN A 61 -1.13 -12.58 10.38
C GLN A 61 -1.19 -14.09 10.23
N ILE A 62 -0.02 -14.73 10.06
CA ILE A 62 0.11 -16.18 10.00
C ILE A 62 0.53 -16.72 11.37
N GLY A 63 -0.29 -17.59 11.96
CA GLY A 63 -0.04 -18.18 13.29
C GLY A 63 0.26 -17.10 14.34
N ASP A 64 1.08 -17.43 15.31
CA ASP A 64 1.61 -16.51 16.32
C ASP A 64 2.94 -15.87 15.90
N THR A 65 3.26 -15.96 14.61
CA THR A 65 4.52 -15.43 14.08
C THR A 65 4.50 -13.91 13.98
N LYS A 66 5.70 -13.32 13.81
CA LYS A 66 5.84 -11.88 13.51
C LYS A 66 5.49 -11.55 12.05
N LYS A 67 5.19 -12.56 11.22
CA LYS A 67 4.85 -12.36 9.81
C LYS A 67 3.42 -11.85 9.70
N ARG A 68 3.30 -10.56 9.47
CA ARG A 68 2.02 -9.84 9.35
C ARG A 68 2.12 -8.75 8.30
N LYS A 69 1.01 -8.45 7.62
CA LYS A 69 0.88 -7.36 6.65
C LYS A 69 -0.44 -6.63 6.85
N GLY A 70 -0.35 -5.30 6.84
CA GLY A 70 -1.53 -4.42 6.90
C GLY A 70 -2.35 -4.51 5.63
N ILE A 71 -3.67 -4.46 5.76
CA ILE A 71 -4.58 -4.36 4.62
C ILE A 71 -4.51 -2.94 4.07
N PRO A 72 -4.34 -2.76 2.75
CA PRO A 72 -4.30 -1.45 2.13
C PRO A 72 -5.58 -0.65 2.38
N LYS A 73 -5.44 0.68 2.54
CA LYS A 73 -6.59 1.57 2.68
C LYS A 73 -7.48 1.51 1.44
N GLY A 74 -8.78 1.49 1.65
CA GLY A 74 -9.78 1.41 0.56
C GLY A 74 -10.08 -0.01 0.09
N PHE A 75 -9.44 -1.04 0.68
CA PHE A 75 -9.80 -2.44 0.42
C PHE A 75 -10.94 -2.87 1.34
N LEU A 76 -11.97 -3.52 0.77
CA LEU A 76 -13.12 -3.98 1.56
C LEU A 76 -12.73 -5.24 2.36
N LEU A 77 -13.04 -5.25 3.64
CA LEU A 77 -12.74 -6.41 4.50
C LEU A 77 -13.51 -7.67 4.10
N SER A 78 -14.68 -7.51 3.46
CA SER A 78 -15.45 -8.62 2.89
C SER A 78 -14.70 -9.38 1.80
N ASP A 79 -13.77 -8.71 1.11
CA ASP A 79 -13.03 -9.27 -0.02
C ASP A 79 -11.72 -9.93 0.43
N VAL A 80 -11.39 -9.83 1.73
CA VAL A 80 -10.22 -10.49 2.32
C VAL A 80 -10.52 -11.99 2.44
N ASN A 81 -10.12 -12.73 1.44
CA ASN A 81 -10.16 -14.20 1.42
C ASN A 81 -8.75 -14.77 1.65
N LEU A 82 -8.66 -16.11 1.77
CA LEU A 82 -7.39 -16.81 1.99
C LEU A 82 -6.36 -16.54 0.91
N ASP A 83 -6.76 -16.53 -0.37
CA ASP A 83 -5.86 -16.30 -1.51
C ASP A 83 -5.24 -14.89 -1.45
N TYR A 84 -6.06 -13.87 -1.18
CA TYR A 84 -5.60 -12.50 -1.00
C TYR A 84 -4.67 -12.36 0.21
N ALA A 85 -5.01 -12.98 1.34
CA ALA A 85 -4.19 -12.96 2.55
C ALA A 85 -2.81 -13.59 2.32
N LEU A 86 -2.74 -14.73 1.62
CA LEU A 86 -1.49 -15.39 1.25
C LEU A 86 -0.63 -14.52 0.32
N LYS A 87 -1.23 -13.93 -0.72
CA LYS A 87 -0.55 -12.98 -1.61
C LYS A 87 -0.01 -11.77 -0.83
N LEU A 88 -0.80 -11.22 0.08
CA LEU A 88 -0.38 -10.08 0.90
C LEU A 88 0.76 -10.46 1.84
N LEU A 89 0.73 -11.64 2.45
CA LEU A 89 1.79 -12.18 3.31
C LEU A 89 3.05 -12.57 2.55
N SER A 90 2.98 -12.79 1.23
CA SER A 90 4.15 -13.06 0.39
C SER A 90 4.97 -11.81 0.07
N LEU A 91 4.47 -10.62 0.39
CA LEU A 91 5.19 -9.37 0.17
C LEU A 91 6.34 -9.18 1.19
N PRO A 92 7.49 -8.58 0.78
CA PRO A 92 7.76 -8.02 -0.55
C PRO A 92 7.92 -9.09 -1.62
N ARG A 93 7.28 -8.90 -2.78
CA ARG A 93 7.36 -9.83 -3.91
C ARG A 93 8.47 -9.40 -4.88
N GLU A 94 9.28 -10.36 -5.32
CA GLU A 94 10.20 -10.16 -6.42
C GLU A 94 9.41 -10.11 -7.74
N VAL A 95 9.56 -9.00 -8.48
CA VAL A 95 8.92 -8.79 -9.79
C VAL A 95 9.82 -9.30 -10.91
N GLY A 96 11.13 -9.15 -10.76
CA GLY A 96 12.14 -9.57 -11.70
C GLY A 96 13.42 -8.74 -11.57
N THR A 97 14.33 -8.91 -12.52
CA THR A 97 15.62 -8.24 -12.53
C THR A 97 15.64 -7.07 -13.52
N HIS A 98 16.18 -5.93 -13.10
CA HIS A 98 16.34 -4.77 -13.98
C HIS A 98 17.43 -5.04 -15.03
N PRO A 99 17.15 -4.94 -16.34
CA PRO A 99 18.04 -5.39 -17.40
C PRO A 99 19.37 -4.62 -17.49
N GLU A 100 19.39 -3.35 -17.10
CA GLU A 100 20.59 -2.51 -17.20
C GLU A 100 21.45 -2.55 -15.93
N SER A 101 20.83 -2.62 -14.74
CA SER A 101 21.56 -2.58 -13.46
C SER A 101 21.81 -3.96 -12.86
N GLY A 102 21.08 -4.99 -13.29
CA GLY A 102 21.14 -6.33 -12.70
C GLY A 102 20.50 -6.41 -11.29
N GLU A 103 19.91 -5.33 -10.81
CA GLU A 103 19.28 -5.28 -9.49
C GLU A 103 17.88 -5.91 -9.50
N ILE A 104 17.52 -6.55 -8.39
CA ILE A 104 16.20 -7.16 -8.23
C ILE A 104 15.17 -6.06 -7.94
N ILE A 105 14.03 -6.14 -8.61
CA ILE A 105 12.88 -5.25 -8.41
C ILE A 105 11.91 -5.93 -7.45
N PHE A 106 11.63 -5.27 -6.33
CA PHE A 106 10.65 -5.70 -5.36
C PHE A 106 9.41 -4.81 -5.41
N ALA A 107 8.23 -5.43 -5.24
CA ALA A 107 6.97 -4.73 -5.05
C ALA A 107 6.47 -4.95 -3.62
N ASP A 108 6.02 -3.88 -2.95
CA ASP A 108 5.49 -3.96 -1.59
C ASP A 108 4.48 -2.82 -1.30
N TYR A 109 3.73 -2.95 -0.20
CA TYR A 109 2.96 -1.87 0.40
C TYR A 109 3.77 -1.20 1.52
N GLY A 110 4.00 0.08 1.39
CA GLY A 110 4.68 0.90 2.39
C GLY A 110 3.73 1.87 3.11
N ARG A 111 4.29 2.69 4.00
CA ARG A 111 3.54 3.70 4.76
C ARG A 111 2.76 4.68 3.87
N TYR A 112 3.29 4.97 2.68
CA TYR A 112 2.72 5.94 1.73
C TYR A 112 1.96 5.27 0.58
N GLY A 113 1.70 3.98 0.67
CA GLY A 113 1.00 3.20 -0.35
C GLY A 113 1.89 2.20 -1.07
N PRO A 114 1.40 1.65 -2.18
CA PRO A 114 2.11 0.65 -2.96
C PRO A 114 3.32 1.25 -3.68
N TYR A 115 4.44 0.52 -3.71
CA TYR A 115 5.68 0.97 -4.33
C TYR A 115 6.52 -0.17 -4.90
N LEU A 116 7.40 0.20 -5.84
CA LEU A 116 8.49 -0.62 -6.34
C LEU A 116 9.80 -0.16 -5.73
N LYS A 117 10.68 -1.10 -5.45
CA LYS A 117 12.05 -0.85 -5.01
C LYS A 117 13.03 -1.56 -5.92
N CYS A 118 14.00 -0.82 -6.46
CA CYS A 118 15.11 -1.33 -7.24
C CYS A 118 16.38 -0.65 -6.74
N GLY A 119 17.21 -1.38 -6.01
CA GLY A 119 18.39 -0.83 -5.34
C GLY A 119 18.05 0.36 -4.44
N LYS A 120 18.52 1.55 -4.80
CA LYS A 120 18.25 2.82 -4.10
C LYS A 120 17.02 3.57 -4.61
N ILE A 121 16.42 3.12 -5.71
CA ILE A 121 15.31 3.79 -6.38
C ILE A 121 13.99 3.22 -5.86
N ASN A 122 13.07 4.12 -5.49
CA ASN A 122 11.71 3.78 -5.13
C ASN A 122 10.75 4.49 -6.08
N ALA A 123 9.81 3.76 -6.69
CA ALA A 123 8.74 4.30 -7.52
C ALA A 123 7.38 3.94 -6.93
N SER A 124 6.52 4.92 -6.71
CA SER A 124 5.15 4.66 -6.23
C SER A 124 4.31 4.09 -7.36
N LEU A 125 3.53 3.07 -7.05
CA LEU A 125 2.48 2.54 -7.92
C LEU A 125 1.26 3.47 -7.82
N ARG A 126 0.66 3.80 -8.95
CA ARG A 126 -0.51 4.67 -9.03
C ARG A 126 -1.56 4.06 -9.95
N GLY A 127 -2.83 4.36 -9.67
CA GLY A 127 -3.94 3.83 -10.46
C GLY A 127 -4.33 2.43 -10.01
N GLN A 128 -4.53 1.54 -10.98
CA GLN A 128 -5.02 0.18 -10.74
C GLN A 128 -3.90 -0.85 -10.49
N GLU A 129 -2.64 -0.44 -10.61
CA GLU A 129 -1.52 -1.35 -10.41
C GLU A 129 -1.32 -1.66 -8.92
N THR A 130 -1.24 -2.95 -8.61
CA THR A 130 -1.00 -3.42 -7.24
C THR A 130 0.36 -4.13 -7.15
N PRO A 131 1.01 -4.12 -5.96
CA PRO A 131 2.22 -4.91 -5.76
C PRO A 131 2.04 -6.40 -5.97
N LEU A 132 0.77 -6.88 -5.89
CA LEU A 132 0.44 -8.29 -6.02
C LEU A 132 0.50 -8.79 -7.46
N ASP A 133 0.18 -7.92 -8.43
CA ASP A 133 -0.07 -8.33 -9.82
C ASP A 133 0.82 -7.63 -10.85
N ILE A 134 1.62 -6.62 -10.42
CA ILE A 134 2.42 -5.85 -11.37
C ILE A 134 3.40 -6.72 -12.14
N GLU A 135 3.45 -6.50 -13.46
CA GLU A 135 4.38 -7.16 -14.37
C GLU A 135 5.71 -6.42 -14.48
N LEU A 136 6.77 -7.17 -14.85
CA LEU A 136 8.12 -6.62 -15.01
C LEU A 136 8.18 -5.48 -16.03
N SER A 137 7.47 -5.60 -17.16
CA SER A 137 7.40 -4.58 -18.21
C SER A 137 6.94 -3.24 -17.67
N LYS A 138 5.87 -3.26 -16.89
CA LYS A 138 5.28 -2.07 -16.27
C LYS A 138 6.15 -1.52 -15.15
N ALA A 139 6.74 -2.40 -14.36
CA ALA A 139 7.68 -2.00 -13.30
C ALA A 139 8.88 -1.25 -13.87
N LEU A 140 9.46 -1.70 -14.98
CA LEU A 140 10.57 -1.04 -15.67
C LEU A 140 10.17 0.33 -16.21
N GLU A 141 8.97 0.46 -16.79
CA GLU A 141 8.45 1.74 -17.28
C GLU A 141 8.33 2.77 -16.13
N LEU A 142 7.77 2.37 -15.00
CA LEU A 142 7.59 3.24 -13.84
C LEU A 142 8.94 3.68 -13.24
N LEU A 143 9.90 2.76 -13.13
CA LEU A 143 11.26 3.06 -12.67
C LEU A 143 11.99 4.03 -13.61
N LYS A 144 11.86 3.83 -14.93
CA LYS A 144 12.44 4.72 -15.95
C LYS A 144 11.85 6.13 -15.87
N ASN A 145 10.54 6.24 -15.73
CA ASN A 145 9.85 7.53 -15.57
C ASN A 145 10.25 8.25 -14.28
N ARG A 146 10.50 7.50 -13.20
CA ARG A 146 11.00 8.07 -11.95
C ARG A 146 12.42 8.61 -12.09
N ASN A 147 13.31 7.87 -12.76
CA ASN A 147 14.67 8.30 -13.03
C ASN A 147 14.70 9.58 -13.88
N LYS A 148 13.88 9.65 -14.94
CA LYS A 148 13.75 10.87 -15.75
C LYS A 148 13.38 12.09 -14.91
N ARG A 149 12.36 11.97 -14.05
CA ARG A 149 11.93 13.08 -13.17
C ARG A 149 13.00 13.51 -12.17
N SER A 150 13.83 12.58 -11.68
CA SER A 150 14.91 12.92 -10.75
C SER A 150 16.16 13.49 -11.46
N SER A 151 16.29 13.27 -12.76
CA SER A 151 17.41 13.75 -13.58
C SER A 151 17.08 15.00 -14.41
N GLU A 152 15.81 15.36 -14.54
CA GLU A 152 15.41 16.60 -15.23
C GLU A 152 15.69 17.80 -14.35
N LEU A 153 16.94 18.25 -14.41
CA LEU A 153 17.32 19.61 -14.05
C LEU A 153 16.66 20.54 -15.07
N ARG A 154 15.65 21.27 -14.66
CA ARG A 154 15.03 22.27 -15.53
C ARG A 154 15.89 23.53 -15.48
N ASN A 155 16.67 23.78 -16.56
CA ASN A 155 17.34 25.06 -16.73
C ASN A 155 16.29 26.12 -17.04
N ILE A 156 16.21 27.18 -16.21
CA ILE A 156 15.28 28.30 -16.35
C ILE A 156 15.97 29.55 -16.87
N GLY A 157 17.27 29.46 -17.19
CA GLY A 157 18.08 30.56 -17.69
C GLY A 157 19.29 30.81 -16.84
N SER A 158 20.05 31.87 -17.18
CA SER A 158 21.25 32.28 -16.45
C SER A 158 20.93 33.39 -15.46
N HIS A 159 21.62 33.40 -14.32
CA HIS A 159 21.51 34.46 -13.32
C HIS A 159 22.00 35.79 -13.94
N PRO A 160 21.23 36.89 -13.83
CA PRO A 160 21.55 38.15 -14.55
C PRO A 160 22.89 38.76 -14.14
N ASP A 161 23.33 38.57 -12.89
CA ASP A 161 24.55 39.20 -12.36
C ASP A 161 25.77 38.27 -12.41
N THR A 162 25.60 36.95 -12.23
CA THR A 162 26.70 35.99 -12.14
C THR A 162 26.90 35.20 -13.42
N GLY A 163 25.90 35.17 -14.32
CA GLY A 163 25.94 34.37 -15.54
C GLY A 163 25.84 32.86 -15.34
N GLU A 164 25.65 32.38 -14.09
CA GLU A 164 25.51 30.96 -13.77
C GLU A 164 24.12 30.43 -14.14
N ASP A 165 24.08 29.17 -14.58
CA ASP A 165 22.82 28.51 -14.93
C ASP A 165 21.95 28.27 -13.70
N LEU A 166 20.71 28.71 -13.78
CA LEU A 166 19.69 28.49 -12.76
C LEU A 166 18.95 27.16 -13.04
N LEU A 167 19.19 26.17 -12.17
CA LEU A 167 18.66 24.82 -12.32
C LEU A 167 17.65 24.51 -11.24
N ILE A 168 16.38 24.25 -11.65
CA ILE A 168 15.36 23.73 -10.72
C ILE A 168 15.57 22.23 -10.52
N LYS A 169 15.70 21.83 -9.27
CA LYS A 169 15.75 20.43 -8.82
C LYS A 169 14.48 20.07 -8.06
N ASP A 170 14.05 18.82 -8.22
CA ASP A 170 12.93 18.29 -7.42
C ASP A 170 13.46 17.72 -6.10
N GLY A 171 13.11 18.33 -4.98
CA GLY A 171 13.56 17.93 -3.65
C GLY A 171 12.45 17.25 -2.84
N ARG A 172 12.83 16.75 -1.66
CA ARG A 172 11.91 16.05 -0.73
C ARG A 172 10.71 16.92 -0.33
N TYR A 173 10.90 18.23 -0.29
CA TYR A 173 9.89 19.21 0.16
C TYR A 173 9.32 20.04 -1.00
N GLY A 174 9.60 19.69 -2.24
CA GLY A 174 9.20 20.39 -3.45
C GLY A 174 10.39 20.87 -4.27
N PRO A 175 10.12 21.52 -5.40
CA PRO A 175 11.17 22.06 -6.26
C PRO A 175 11.98 23.14 -5.56
N TYR A 176 13.29 23.17 -5.79
CA TYR A 176 14.23 24.18 -5.30
C TYR A 176 15.26 24.56 -6.37
N LEU A 177 15.80 25.77 -6.26
CA LEU A 177 16.89 26.32 -7.06
C LEU A 177 18.24 26.02 -6.45
#